data_edfd22fbd6c5c39a77fc92884d49f4b2
#
_entry.id   edfd22fbd6c5c39a77fc92884d49f4b2
#
_cell.length_a   1.000
_cell.length_b   1.000
_cell.length_c   1.000
_cell.angle_alpha   90.00
_cell.angle_beta   90.00
_cell.angle_gamma   90.00
#
_symmetry.space_group_name_H-M   'P 1'
#
loop_
_entity.id
_entity.type
_entity.pdbx_description
1 polymer ?
#
loop_
_entity_poly.entity_id
_entity_poly.type
_entity_poly.pdbx_seq_one_letter_code
_entity_poly.pdbx_strand_id
1 'polypeptide(L)'
;MTDRTKSAAGIVLLTLASGQFLMTLDSSVMNVSIAQVAEDLGTTVTGIQTAITLYTLVMATLMITGGKIGSLIGRRRAFMIGCVIYAAGSLTTSLAPTLTVLIIGWSFLEGIGAALIMPAIVALVASNFPPEGRPRAYGLVASAGAIAVAAGPLIGGFVTTNWTWRYVFAGEVVVVAAILMLTRRIQDAPPEAKHRLDLVGAALTAAGLGLAVYGVLRSGEWGWIQPKPGGPEWLGISPTVWFILAGALIIRIFFAWEARVVASGREPLVRIEMLRNAQLNGGLTMFFFQFMIQAGIFFTVPLFLSVALGLTALETGVRLLPLSVALLLTAVAIPKYRPQAAPRTVVRWGLIALLAGVVSLVAALEVGVGPEIVAVPMLLTGLGVGALASQLGAVTVSAVPDKETGEVGGLQNTMTNLGASLGTALAGSILIAALTTSFIQGIEDNPDVPPEVSSGAEVQLAGGIPFVSNAQLEAALAEANVPSAQAEAILAENEQARINGLRASLSVLAVFVVMALYFTRLIPMEPVGTTSGIPAEV
;
A
#
# COMPACT_ATOMS: atom_id res chain seq x y z
N MET A 1 13.67 -25.99 28.43
CA MET A 1 13.18 -24.60 28.73
C MET A 1 12.14 -24.69 29.84
N THR A 2 12.33 -23.97 30.93
CA THR A 2 11.37 -23.92 32.05
C THR A 2 10.08 -23.21 31.62
N ASP A 3 8.94 -23.50 32.27
CA ASP A 3 7.63 -22.87 31.93
C ASP A 3 7.67 -21.34 31.96
N ARG A 4 8.49 -20.75 32.80
CA ARG A 4 8.71 -19.27 32.84
C ARG A 4 9.37 -18.71 31.57
N THR A 5 10.31 -19.45 30.95
CA THR A 5 10.94 -19.05 29.70
C THR A 5 10.00 -19.18 28.51
N LYS A 6 9.14 -20.19 28.49
CA LYS A 6 8.09 -20.35 27.46
C LYS A 6 7.04 -19.23 27.54
N SER A 7 6.62 -18.87 28.75
CA SER A 7 5.67 -17.78 28.99
C SER A 7 6.23 -16.41 28.56
N ALA A 8 7.51 -16.13 28.82
CA ALA A 8 8.16 -14.89 28.41
C ALA A 8 8.27 -14.79 26.88
N ALA A 9 8.68 -15.86 26.20
CA ALA A 9 8.74 -15.93 24.74
C ALA A 9 7.36 -15.73 24.09
N GLY A 10 6.29 -16.29 24.69
CA GLY A 10 4.91 -16.09 24.24
C GLY A 10 4.46 -14.64 24.33
N ILE A 11 4.79 -13.92 25.40
CA ILE A 11 4.45 -12.50 25.57
C ILE A 11 5.19 -11.64 24.53
N VAL A 12 6.49 -11.91 24.30
CA VAL A 12 7.27 -11.19 23.27
C VAL A 12 6.62 -11.38 21.90
N LEU A 13 6.29 -12.62 21.54
CA LEU A 13 5.67 -12.92 20.27
C LEU A 13 4.30 -12.24 20.12
N LEU A 14 3.47 -12.28 21.16
CA LEU A 14 2.17 -11.60 21.17
C LEU A 14 2.35 -10.10 20.95
N THR A 15 3.30 -9.47 21.64
CA THR A 15 3.57 -8.02 21.51
C THR A 15 3.96 -7.65 20.07
N LEU A 16 4.89 -8.41 19.47
CA LEU A 16 5.35 -8.14 18.10
C LEU A 16 4.29 -8.45 17.04
N ALA A 17 3.55 -9.54 17.24
CA ALA A 17 2.42 -9.91 16.37
C ALA A 17 1.27 -8.88 16.44
N SER A 18 0.99 -8.34 17.65
CA SER A 18 0.00 -7.27 17.81
C SER A 18 0.44 -5.98 17.11
N GLY A 19 1.73 -5.64 17.14
CA GLY A 19 2.26 -4.51 16.38
C GLY A 19 2.09 -4.70 14.88
N GLN A 20 2.43 -5.88 14.35
CA GLN A 20 2.24 -6.21 12.93
C GLN A 20 0.76 -6.18 12.52
N PHE A 21 -0.11 -6.77 13.36
CA PHE A 21 -1.55 -6.76 13.14
C PHE A 21 -2.08 -5.33 13.04
N LEU A 22 -1.73 -4.48 14.00
CA LEU A 22 -2.20 -3.10 14.08
C LEU A 22 -1.81 -2.28 12.84
N MET A 23 -0.52 -2.31 12.45
CA MET A 23 -0.02 -1.59 11.27
C MET A 23 -0.73 -2.00 9.97
N THR A 24 -1.10 -3.27 9.87
CA THR A 24 -1.77 -3.79 8.67
C THR A 24 -3.28 -3.52 8.70
N LEU A 25 -3.89 -3.59 9.90
CA LEU A 25 -5.30 -3.29 10.11
C LEU A 25 -5.63 -1.84 9.72
N ASP A 26 -4.82 -0.90 10.19
CA ASP A 26 -4.93 0.53 9.94
C ASP A 26 -5.13 0.86 8.45
N SER A 27 -4.21 0.43 7.61
CA SER A 27 -4.32 0.63 6.15
C SER A 27 -5.56 -0.02 5.54
N SER A 28 -5.96 -1.18 6.05
CA SER A 28 -7.12 -1.91 5.55
C SER A 28 -8.44 -1.21 5.89
N VAL A 29 -8.54 -0.65 7.09
CA VAL A 29 -9.71 0.12 7.55
C VAL A 29 -9.90 1.39 6.73
N MET A 30 -8.83 2.16 6.51
CA MET A 30 -8.91 3.41 5.74
C MET A 30 -9.43 3.17 4.32
N ASN A 31 -9.00 2.09 3.66
CA ASN A 31 -9.47 1.77 2.30
C ASN A 31 -10.98 1.46 2.23
N VAL A 32 -11.55 0.81 3.24
CA VAL A 32 -12.99 0.49 3.27
C VAL A 32 -13.83 1.70 3.68
N SER A 33 -13.27 2.59 4.49
CA SER A 33 -13.95 3.78 5.02
C SER A 33 -13.76 5.03 4.16
N ILE A 34 -13.10 4.93 2.99
CA ILE A 34 -12.67 6.07 2.16
C ILE A 34 -13.82 7.04 1.84
N ALA A 35 -14.99 6.54 1.48
CA ALA A 35 -16.16 7.36 1.14
C ALA A 35 -16.67 8.14 2.37
N GLN A 36 -16.83 7.44 3.51
CA GLN A 36 -17.30 8.05 4.75
C GLN A 36 -16.32 9.07 5.31
N VAL A 37 -15.01 8.78 5.25
CA VAL A 37 -13.97 9.73 5.68
C VAL A 37 -13.97 10.97 4.80
N ALA A 38 -14.15 10.82 3.48
CA ALA A 38 -14.21 11.95 2.56
C ALA A 38 -15.43 12.85 2.85
N GLU A 39 -16.59 12.24 3.09
CA GLU A 39 -17.82 12.95 3.46
C GLU A 39 -17.68 13.69 4.79
N ASP A 40 -17.24 12.99 5.85
CA ASP A 40 -17.10 13.54 7.21
C ASP A 40 -16.10 14.71 7.30
N LEU A 41 -15.08 14.71 6.44
CA LEU A 41 -14.06 15.77 6.40
C LEU A 41 -14.36 16.87 5.36
N GLY A 42 -15.48 16.77 4.63
CA GLY A 42 -15.84 17.69 3.57
C GLY A 42 -14.79 17.76 2.44
N THR A 43 -14.19 16.61 2.10
CA THR A 43 -13.13 16.51 1.10
C THR A 43 -13.50 15.55 -0.03
N THR A 44 -12.64 15.46 -1.03
CA THR A 44 -12.84 14.54 -2.16
C THR A 44 -12.17 13.18 -1.91
N VAL A 45 -12.59 12.16 -2.66
CA VAL A 45 -11.90 10.86 -2.72
C VAL A 45 -10.43 11.03 -3.09
N THR A 46 -10.09 11.97 -3.98
CA THR A 46 -8.71 12.32 -4.35
C THR A 46 -7.92 12.85 -3.14
N GLY A 47 -8.58 13.59 -2.23
CA GLY A 47 -7.98 14.04 -0.97
C GLY A 47 -7.58 12.86 -0.08
N ILE A 48 -8.47 11.90 0.10
CA ILE A 48 -8.18 10.69 0.89
C ILE A 48 -7.15 9.80 0.18
N GLN A 49 -7.21 9.67 -1.15
CA GLN A 49 -6.16 9.02 -1.95
C GLN A 49 -4.78 9.62 -1.69
N THR A 50 -4.72 10.96 -1.61
CA THR A 50 -3.48 11.67 -1.28
C THR A 50 -2.98 11.27 0.11
N ALA A 51 -3.85 11.19 1.11
CA ALA A 51 -3.47 10.75 2.45
C ALA A 51 -2.95 9.31 2.47
N ILE A 52 -3.61 8.36 1.78
CA ILE A 52 -3.19 6.96 1.63
C ILE A 52 -1.81 6.88 0.95
N THR A 53 -1.63 7.61 -0.14
CA THR A 53 -0.37 7.63 -0.89
C THR A 53 0.77 8.21 -0.04
N LEU A 54 0.52 9.30 0.69
CA LEU A 54 1.52 9.91 1.58
C LEU A 54 1.88 9.01 2.75
N TYR A 55 0.92 8.30 3.36
CA TYR A 55 1.18 7.35 4.45
C TYR A 55 2.18 6.27 4.01
N THR A 56 1.89 5.60 2.91
CA THR A 56 2.76 4.53 2.39
C THR A 56 4.09 5.08 1.86
N LEU A 57 4.11 6.31 1.32
CA LEU A 57 5.33 6.99 0.88
C LEU A 57 6.23 7.35 2.07
N VAL A 58 5.69 7.91 3.15
CA VAL A 58 6.46 8.22 4.38
C VAL A 58 7.08 6.94 4.93
N MET A 59 6.32 5.84 4.97
CA MET A 59 6.87 4.54 5.35
C MET A 59 7.99 4.10 4.39
N ALA A 60 7.77 4.13 3.08
CA ALA A 60 8.75 3.70 2.09
C ALA A 60 10.09 4.44 2.22
N THR A 61 10.01 5.77 2.42
CA THR A 61 11.20 6.63 2.48
C THR A 61 11.97 6.51 3.79
N LEU A 62 11.29 6.23 4.90
CA LEU A 62 11.88 6.22 6.24
C LEU A 62 12.16 4.82 6.80
N MET A 63 11.67 3.75 6.16
CA MET A 63 11.76 2.39 6.69
C MET A 63 13.21 1.92 6.88
N ILE A 64 14.08 2.16 5.90
CA ILE A 64 15.50 1.80 5.98
C ILE A 64 16.19 2.64 7.05
N THR A 65 15.93 3.95 7.06
CA THR A 65 16.43 4.88 8.07
C THR A 65 15.99 4.50 9.47
N GLY A 66 14.71 4.12 9.65
CA GLY A 66 14.15 3.64 10.91
C GLY A 66 14.84 2.37 11.42
N GLY A 67 15.11 1.42 10.53
CA GLY A 67 15.89 0.23 10.84
C GLY A 67 17.30 0.56 11.34
N LYS A 68 17.98 1.51 10.70
CA LYS A 68 19.32 1.97 11.09
C LYS A 68 19.28 2.73 12.43
N ILE A 69 18.27 3.57 12.66
CA ILE A 69 18.05 4.22 13.97
C ILE A 69 17.91 3.15 15.06
N GLY A 70 17.15 2.08 14.80
CA GLY A 70 16.98 0.97 15.73
C GLY A 70 18.30 0.28 16.11
N SER A 71 19.23 0.13 15.19
CA SER A 71 20.57 -0.43 15.49
C SER A 71 21.44 0.51 16.35
N LEU A 72 21.25 1.84 16.21
CA LEU A 72 22.03 2.85 16.94
C LEU A 72 21.56 3.07 18.39
N ILE A 73 20.23 3.18 18.60
CA ILE A 73 19.66 3.53 19.91
C ILE A 73 19.15 2.32 20.71
N GLY A 74 19.15 1.13 20.09
CA GLY A 74 18.54 -0.10 20.62
C GLY A 74 17.17 -0.36 19.98
N ARG A 75 16.95 -1.60 19.60
CA ARG A 75 15.77 -2.00 18.79
C ARG A 75 14.48 -1.89 19.58
N ARG A 76 14.51 -2.24 20.86
CA ARG A 76 13.38 -2.07 21.78
C ARG A 76 13.05 -0.59 21.99
N ARG A 77 14.07 0.28 22.15
CA ARG A 77 13.85 1.72 22.31
C ARG A 77 13.24 2.32 21.05
N ALA A 78 13.76 1.98 19.87
CA ALA A 78 13.20 2.42 18.59
C ALA A 78 11.74 1.98 18.42
N PHE A 79 11.42 0.73 18.75
CA PHE A 79 10.07 0.21 18.78
C PHE A 79 9.15 1.01 19.69
N MET A 80 9.58 1.29 20.94
CA MET A 80 8.80 2.07 21.90
C MET A 80 8.58 3.52 21.43
N ILE A 81 9.62 4.18 20.92
CA ILE A 81 9.50 5.54 20.35
C ILE A 81 8.53 5.54 19.17
N GLY A 82 8.67 4.56 18.26
CA GLY A 82 7.75 4.38 17.15
C GLY A 82 6.30 4.20 17.62
N CYS A 83 6.05 3.38 18.64
CA CYS A 83 4.73 3.19 19.21
C CYS A 83 4.16 4.50 19.81
N VAL A 84 4.97 5.31 20.50
CA VAL A 84 4.51 6.60 21.05
C VAL A 84 4.15 7.58 19.93
N ILE A 85 4.99 7.69 18.90
CA ILE A 85 4.73 8.56 17.74
C ILE A 85 3.47 8.08 17.01
N TYR A 86 3.34 6.77 16.79
CA TYR A 86 2.18 6.16 16.16
C TYR A 86 0.89 6.46 16.95
N ALA A 87 0.89 6.24 18.27
CA ALA A 87 -0.27 6.54 19.12
C ALA A 87 -0.65 8.03 19.10
N ALA A 88 0.35 8.93 19.06
CA ALA A 88 0.09 10.36 18.90
C ALA A 88 -0.53 10.67 17.54
N GLY A 89 -0.09 9.99 16.49
CA GLY A 89 -0.68 10.04 15.13
C GLY A 89 -2.13 9.57 15.14
N SER A 90 -2.40 8.35 15.66
CA SER A 90 -3.76 7.78 15.74
C SER A 90 -4.71 8.65 16.56
N LEU A 91 -4.22 9.24 17.66
CA LEU A 91 -5.02 10.20 18.44
C LEU A 91 -5.34 11.46 17.62
N THR A 92 -4.36 12.01 16.91
CA THR A 92 -4.55 13.18 16.04
C THR A 92 -5.53 12.86 14.92
N THR A 93 -5.41 11.69 14.31
CA THR A 93 -6.30 11.18 13.25
C THR A 93 -7.72 10.99 13.76
N SER A 94 -7.89 10.38 14.94
CA SER A 94 -9.19 10.20 15.58
C SER A 94 -9.92 11.54 15.83
N LEU A 95 -9.18 12.60 16.13
CA LEU A 95 -9.69 13.93 16.43
C LEU A 95 -9.71 14.86 15.20
N ALA A 96 -9.31 14.39 14.02
CA ALA A 96 -9.13 15.22 12.84
C ALA A 96 -10.44 15.88 12.36
N PRO A 97 -10.51 17.24 12.33
CA PRO A 97 -11.67 17.95 11.80
C PRO A 97 -11.53 18.25 10.30
N THR A 98 -10.34 18.09 9.73
CA THR A 98 -10.02 18.40 8.32
C THR A 98 -9.06 17.40 7.73
N LEU A 99 -9.01 17.31 6.39
CA LEU A 99 -8.04 16.50 5.67
C LEU A 99 -6.59 16.82 6.05
N THR A 100 -6.24 18.08 6.25
CA THR A 100 -4.87 18.47 6.64
C THR A 100 -4.47 17.86 7.98
N VAL A 101 -5.34 17.89 8.98
CA VAL A 101 -5.06 17.29 10.29
C VAL A 101 -4.98 15.77 10.18
N LEU A 102 -5.84 15.14 9.37
CA LEU A 102 -5.77 13.71 9.07
C LEU A 102 -4.42 13.35 8.44
N ILE A 103 -3.95 14.10 7.44
CA ILE A 103 -2.64 13.88 6.79
C ILE A 103 -1.51 14.01 7.82
N ILE A 104 -1.53 15.02 8.68
CA ILE A 104 -0.51 15.18 9.73
C ILE A 104 -0.53 14.00 10.70
N GLY A 105 -1.69 13.60 11.19
CA GLY A 105 -1.84 12.50 12.14
C GLY A 105 -1.52 11.16 11.49
N TRP A 106 -2.27 10.80 10.47
CA TRP A 106 -2.19 9.49 9.85
C TRP A 106 -0.98 9.35 8.93
N SER A 107 -0.88 10.20 7.90
CA SER A 107 0.15 10.00 6.87
C SER A 107 1.56 10.27 7.40
N PHE A 108 1.76 11.32 8.20
CA PHE A 108 3.09 11.66 8.70
C PHE A 108 3.40 11.01 10.05
N LEU A 109 2.65 11.27 11.11
CA LEU A 109 3.00 10.78 12.45
C LEU A 109 2.91 9.25 12.52
N GLU A 110 1.81 8.64 12.07
CA GLU A 110 1.71 7.18 12.08
C GLU A 110 2.69 6.55 11.09
N GLY A 111 2.89 7.14 9.89
CA GLY A 111 3.88 6.69 8.93
C GLY A 111 5.31 6.69 9.48
N ILE A 112 5.72 7.75 10.21
CA ILE A 112 7.02 7.82 10.92
C ILE A 112 7.09 6.75 12.02
N GLY A 113 6.02 6.62 12.81
CA GLY A 113 5.92 5.59 13.85
C GLY A 113 6.08 4.19 13.28
N ALA A 114 5.34 3.87 12.23
CA ALA A 114 5.39 2.59 11.53
C ALA A 114 6.78 2.30 10.94
N ALA A 115 7.46 3.33 10.40
CA ALA A 115 8.83 3.20 9.87
C ALA A 115 9.87 2.83 10.95
N LEU A 116 9.61 3.12 12.21
CA LEU A 116 10.42 2.66 13.35
C LEU A 116 9.97 1.28 13.86
N ILE A 117 8.68 1.02 13.90
CA ILE A 117 8.09 -0.20 14.46
C ILE A 117 8.41 -1.42 13.59
N MET A 118 8.15 -1.34 12.27
CA MET A 118 8.22 -2.50 11.38
C MET A 118 9.63 -3.13 11.31
N PRO A 119 10.73 -2.37 11.09
CA PRO A 119 12.06 -2.95 11.11
C PRO A 119 12.46 -3.47 12.51
N ALA A 120 11.99 -2.79 13.57
CA ALA A 120 12.26 -3.24 14.92
C ALA A 120 11.59 -4.58 15.25
N ILE A 121 10.36 -4.85 14.74
CA ILE A 121 9.69 -6.15 14.90
C ILE A 121 10.59 -7.28 14.39
N VAL A 122 11.09 -7.16 13.15
CA VAL A 122 11.96 -8.18 12.54
C VAL A 122 13.22 -8.40 13.39
N ALA A 123 13.87 -7.33 13.81
CA ALA A 123 15.09 -7.39 14.59
C ALA A 123 14.87 -7.92 16.02
N LEU A 124 13.74 -7.60 16.66
CA LEU A 124 13.38 -8.10 17.99
C LEU A 124 13.02 -9.59 17.98
N VAL A 125 12.45 -10.10 16.90
CA VAL A 125 12.31 -11.56 16.71
C VAL A 125 13.70 -12.21 16.70
N ALA A 126 14.65 -11.67 15.91
CA ALA A 126 16.00 -12.22 15.83
C ALA A 126 16.75 -12.23 17.17
N SER A 127 16.54 -11.21 18.03
CA SER A 127 17.23 -11.10 19.32
C SER A 127 16.56 -11.87 20.47
N ASN A 128 15.25 -12.16 20.39
CA ASN A 128 14.51 -12.80 21.46
C ASN A 128 14.25 -14.30 21.22
N PHE A 129 14.55 -14.82 20.02
CA PHE A 129 14.35 -16.23 19.66
C PHE A 129 15.66 -16.87 19.18
N PRO A 130 15.97 -18.11 19.62
CA PRO A 130 17.11 -18.85 19.11
C PRO A 130 16.94 -19.15 17.61
N PRO A 131 18.05 -19.39 16.86
CA PRO A 131 17.99 -19.57 15.39
C PRO A 131 16.93 -20.57 14.92
N GLU A 132 16.78 -21.70 15.63
CA GLU A 132 15.82 -22.76 15.29
C GLU A 132 14.36 -22.33 15.51
N GLY A 133 14.11 -21.37 16.40
CA GLY A 133 12.77 -20.84 16.71
C GLY A 133 12.35 -19.64 15.86
N ARG A 134 13.30 -18.95 15.20
CA ARG A 134 13.05 -17.73 14.41
C ARG A 134 12.08 -17.94 13.25
N PRO A 135 12.18 -19.01 12.44
CA PRO A 135 11.24 -19.22 11.34
C PRO A 135 9.78 -19.30 11.80
N ARG A 136 9.54 -19.97 12.94
CA ARG A 136 8.21 -20.04 13.53
C ARG A 136 7.73 -18.68 14.06
N ALA A 137 8.60 -17.92 14.69
CA ALA A 137 8.27 -16.60 15.23
C ALA A 137 7.94 -15.61 14.09
N TYR A 138 8.75 -15.55 13.03
CA TYR A 138 8.47 -14.75 11.84
C TYR A 138 7.17 -15.17 11.15
N GLY A 139 6.92 -16.49 11.03
CA GLY A 139 5.68 -17.01 10.47
C GLY A 139 4.44 -16.57 11.24
N LEU A 140 4.50 -16.55 12.58
CA LEU A 140 3.38 -16.10 13.42
C LEU A 140 3.16 -14.58 13.33
N VAL A 141 4.23 -13.78 13.28
CA VAL A 141 4.13 -12.33 13.05
C VAL A 141 3.53 -12.04 11.66
N ALA A 142 4.01 -12.71 10.62
CA ALA A 142 3.46 -12.57 9.28
C ALA A 142 1.98 -13.00 9.20
N SER A 143 1.61 -14.08 9.92
CA SER A 143 0.22 -14.54 10.01
C SER A 143 -0.68 -13.49 10.67
N ALA A 144 -0.20 -12.76 11.68
CA ALA A 144 -0.95 -11.66 12.29
C ALA A 144 -1.25 -10.55 11.27
N GLY A 145 -0.29 -10.20 10.41
CA GLY A 145 -0.52 -9.28 9.28
C GLY A 145 -1.54 -9.82 8.28
N ALA A 146 -1.45 -11.10 7.90
CA ALA A 146 -2.42 -11.72 6.99
C ALA A 146 -3.85 -11.73 7.58
N ILE A 147 -3.98 -12.01 8.88
CA ILE A 147 -5.26 -11.93 9.59
C ILE A 147 -5.79 -10.48 9.60
N ALA A 148 -4.92 -9.50 9.78
CA ALA A 148 -5.32 -8.09 9.75
C ALA A 148 -5.84 -7.66 8.38
N VAL A 149 -5.21 -8.09 7.27
CA VAL A 149 -5.72 -7.87 5.91
C VAL A 149 -7.10 -8.49 5.74
N ALA A 150 -7.31 -9.70 6.28
CA ALA A 150 -8.58 -10.40 6.18
C ALA A 150 -9.68 -9.79 7.07
N ALA A 151 -9.35 -9.41 8.30
CA ALA A 151 -10.29 -8.89 9.28
C ALA A 151 -10.54 -7.38 9.14
N GLY A 152 -9.57 -6.64 8.56
CA GLY A 152 -9.60 -5.18 8.46
C GLY A 152 -10.86 -4.62 7.82
N PRO A 153 -11.27 -5.10 6.63
CA PRO A 153 -12.49 -4.61 5.99
C PRO A 153 -13.75 -4.85 6.83
N LEU A 154 -13.80 -5.95 7.59
CA LEU A 154 -14.93 -6.24 8.48
C LEU A 154 -14.93 -5.36 9.72
N ILE A 155 -13.79 -5.27 10.40
CA ILE A 155 -13.65 -4.46 11.62
C ILE A 155 -13.86 -2.98 11.27
N GLY A 156 -13.15 -2.50 10.24
CA GLY A 156 -13.27 -1.12 9.77
C GLY A 156 -14.67 -0.80 9.29
N GLY A 157 -15.25 -1.66 8.46
CA GLY A 157 -16.60 -1.51 7.97
C GLY A 157 -17.65 -1.50 9.09
N PHE A 158 -17.54 -2.43 10.05
CA PHE A 158 -18.46 -2.52 11.17
C PHE A 158 -18.41 -1.28 12.08
N VAL A 159 -17.20 -0.84 12.45
CA VAL A 159 -17.01 0.34 13.30
C VAL A 159 -17.45 1.61 12.58
N THR A 160 -17.10 1.77 11.32
CA THR A 160 -17.43 2.95 10.52
C THR A 160 -18.95 3.06 10.28
N THR A 161 -19.63 1.95 9.99
CA THR A 161 -21.07 1.95 9.70
C THR A 161 -21.91 2.15 10.96
N ASN A 162 -21.55 1.53 12.10
CA ASN A 162 -22.38 1.57 13.30
C ASN A 162 -22.03 2.74 14.23
N TRP A 163 -20.85 3.32 14.10
CA TRP A 163 -20.39 4.45 14.92
C TRP A 163 -19.71 5.51 14.05
N THR A 164 -18.36 5.50 14.05
CA THR A 164 -17.53 6.39 13.23
C THR A 164 -16.16 5.77 13.02
N TRP A 165 -15.56 6.01 11.86
CA TRP A 165 -14.17 5.60 11.54
C TRP A 165 -13.15 6.09 12.60
N ARG A 166 -13.43 7.21 13.25
CA ARG A 166 -12.58 7.81 14.30
C ARG A 166 -12.33 6.87 15.46
N TYR A 167 -13.29 5.99 15.79
CA TYR A 167 -13.13 5.03 16.87
C TYR A 167 -12.15 3.91 16.58
N VAL A 168 -11.86 3.62 15.33
CA VAL A 168 -10.79 2.69 14.98
C VAL A 168 -9.46 3.26 15.44
N PHE A 169 -9.15 4.51 15.07
CA PHE A 169 -7.92 5.19 15.48
C PHE A 169 -7.85 5.42 16.99
N ALA A 170 -8.96 5.77 17.64
CA ALA A 170 -9.00 5.82 19.10
C ALA A 170 -8.70 4.46 19.75
N GLY A 171 -9.22 3.37 19.20
CA GLY A 171 -8.96 1.99 19.62
C GLY A 171 -7.48 1.60 19.45
N GLU A 172 -6.84 2.06 18.38
CA GLU A 172 -5.41 1.85 18.15
C GLU A 172 -4.55 2.44 19.25
N VAL A 173 -4.88 3.64 19.76
CA VAL A 173 -4.19 4.24 20.91
C VAL A 173 -4.22 3.31 22.12
N VAL A 174 -5.38 2.69 22.40
CA VAL A 174 -5.52 1.74 23.51
C VAL A 174 -4.68 0.49 23.27
N VAL A 175 -4.70 -0.06 22.06
CA VAL A 175 -3.90 -1.24 21.68
C VAL A 175 -2.41 -0.92 21.79
N VAL A 176 -1.96 0.24 21.31
CA VAL A 176 -0.56 0.67 21.41
C VAL A 176 -0.14 0.85 22.87
N ALA A 177 -1.00 1.40 23.73
CA ALA A 177 -0.73 1.49 25.16
C ALA A 177 -0.52 0.10 25.79
N ALA A 178 -1.34 -0.89 25.42
CA ALA A 178 -1.17 -2.28 25.84
C ALA A 178 0.14 -2.89 25.31
N ILE A 179 0.48 -2.65 24.04
CA ILE A 179 1.76 -3.07 23.44
C ILE A 179 2.94 -2.48 24.22
N LEU A 180 2.90 -1.18 24.54
CA LEU A 180 3.95 -0.50 25.32
C LEU A 180 4.13 -1.11 26.72
N MET A 181 3.04 -1.47 27.40
CA MET A 181 3.11 -2.16 28.69
C MET A 181 3.78 -3.55 28.58
N LEU A 182 3.44 -4.31 27.54
CA LEU A 182 4.01 -5.64 27.28
C LEU A 182 5.48 -5.57 26.83
N THR A 183 5.90 -4.48 26.20
CA THR A 183 7.28 -4.27 25.71
C THR A 183 8.33 -4.37 26.83
N ARG A 184 7.94 -4.16 28.10
CA ARG A 184 8.82 -4.34 29.26
C ARG A 184 9.41 -5.76 29.37
N ARG A 185 8.79 -6.75 28.73
CA ARG A 185 9.23 -8.16 28.72
C ARG A 185 10.20 -8.48 27.57
N ILE A 186 10.35 -7.57 26.60
CA ILE A 186 11.23 -7.75 25.45
C ILE A 186 12.67 -7.48 25.86
N GLN A 187 13.58 -8.40 25.54
CA GLN A 187 15.02 -8.19 25.71
C GLN A 187 15.54 -7.35 24.54
N ASP A 188 16.29 -6.31 24.86
CA ASP A 188 16.96 -5.50 23.85
C ASP A 188 18.29 -6.13 23.44
N ALA A 189 18.63 -6.07 22.16
CA ALA A 189 19.97 -6.35 21.72
C ALA A 189 20.85 -5.13 22.05
N PRO A 190 22.11 -5.33 22.49
CA PRO A 190 22.99 -4.21 22.73
C PRO A 190 23.12 -3.38 21.45
N PRO A 191 23.14 -2.03 21.55
CA PRO A 191 23.34 -1.16 20.40
C PRO A 191 24.65 -1.50 19.70
N GLU A 192 24.65 -1.54 18.39
CA GLU A 192 25.86 -1.70 17.59
C GLU A 192 26.69 -0.41 17.73
N ALA A 193 27.72 -0.47 18.58
CA ALA A 193 28.50 0.71 18.92
C ALA A 193 29.27 1.26 17.72
N LYS A 194 29.15 2.57 17.48
CA LYS A 194 29.97 3.43 16.59
C LYS A 194 29.49 3.67 15.15
N HIS A 195 28.31 3.28 14.75
CA HIS A 195 27.82 3.67 13.43
C HIS A 195 27.18 5.08 13.45
N ARG A 196 27.39 5.87 12.41
CA ARG A 196 26.71 7.16 12.22
C ARG A 196 25.62 6.98 11.17
N LEU A 197 24.45 7.55 11.44
CA LEU A 197 23.36 7.57 10.46
C LEU A 197 23.78 8.39 9.24
N ASP A 198 23.62 7.84 8.04
CA ASP A 198 23.78 8.56 6.79
C ASP A 198 22.56 9.45 6.53
N LEU A 199 22.57 10.66 7.10
CA LEU A 199 21.51 11.63 6.92
C LEU A 199 21.39 12.11 5.47
N VAL A 200 22.51 12.12 4.72
CA VAL A 200 22.50 12.54 3.31
C VAL A 200 21.84 11.48 2.45
N GLY A 201 22.19 10.20 2.63
CA GLY A 201 21.53 9.08 1.97
C GLY A 201 20.03 9.03 2.29
N ALA A 202 19.65 9.20 3.57
CA ALA A 202 18.25 9.26 3.99
C ALA A 202 17.48 10.42 3.33
N ALA A 203 18.07 11.63 3.27
CA ALA A 203 17.47 12.78 2.63
C ALA A 203 17.32 12.59 1.11
N LEU A 204 18.34 12.02 0.44
CA LEU A 204 18.30 11.73 -0.99
C LEU A 204 17.22 10.68 -1.32
N THR A 205 17.11 9.61 -0.51
CA THR A 205 16.08 8.60 -0.72
C THR A 205 14.69 9.19 -0.55
N ALA A 206 14.47 9.94 0.54
CA ALA A 206 13.19 10.58 0.82
C ALA A 206 12.80 11.59 -0.28
N ALA A 207 13.72 12.46 -0.68
CA ALA A 207 13.47 13.45 -1.73
C ALA A 207 13.23 12.79 -3.10
N GLY A 208 14.06 11.80 -3.47
CA GLY A 208 13.97 11.15 -4.77
C GLY A 208 12.67 10.35 -4.93
N LEU A 209 12.33 9.50 -3.97
CA LEU A 209 11.07 8.75 -3.98
C LEU A 209 9.87 9.69 -3.83
N GLY A 210 9.97 10.68 -2.93
CA GLY A 210 8.92 11.67 -2.70
C GLY A 210 8.54 12.43 -3.96
N LEU A 211 9.50 12.98 -4.68
CA LEU A 211 9.25 13.71 -5.93
C LEU A 211 8.65 12.81 -7.01
N ALA A 212 9.20 11.61 -7.21
CA ALA A 212 8.71 10.70 -8.23
C ALA A 212 7.24 10.30 -7.97
N VAL A 213 6.91 9.90 -6.74
CA VAL A 213 5.55 9.51 -6.36
C VAL A 213 4.59 10.70 -6.37
N TYR A 214 5.05 11.88 -5.92
CA TYR A 214 4.25 13.10 -5.98
C TYR A 214 3.89 13.49 -7.42
N GLY A 215 4.85 13.38 -8.35
CA GLY A 215 4.57 13.57 -9.78
C GLY A 215 3.48 12.64 -10.29
N VAL A 216 3.56 11.33 -9.95
CA VAL A 216 2.54 10.34 -10.32
C VAL A 216 1.19 10.68 -9.69
N LEU A 217 1.15 11.05 -8.41
CA LEU A 217 -0.09 11.41 -7.69
C LEU A 217 -0.80 12.58 -8.36
N ARG A 218 -0.04 13.60 -8.80
CA ARG A 218 -0.60 14.80 -9.43
C ARG A 218 -0.89 14.66 -10.93
N SER A 219 -0.51 13.54 -11.55
CA SER A 219 -0.71 13.32 -12.99
C SER A 219 -2.19 13.32 -13.41
N GLY A 220 -3.10 12.94 -12.50
CA GLY A 220 -4.55 13.03 -12.71
C GLY A 220 -5.06 14.45 -12.90
N GLU A 221 -4.42 15.44 -12.24
CA GLU A 221 -4.78 16.88 -12.33
C GLU A 221 -3.95 17.61 -13.39
N TRP A 222 -2.64 17.35 -13.44
CA TRP A 222 -1.72 18.08 -14.32
C TRP A 222 -1.58 17.50 -15.71
N GLY A 223 -2.00 16.26 -15.91
CA GLY A 223 -1.72 15.45 -17.09
C GLY A 223 -0.38 14.71 -16.99
N TRP A 224 -0.21 13.64 -17.78
CA TRP A 224 1.00 12.83 -17.74
C TRP A 224 2.19 13.49 -18.46
N ILE A 225 2.01 13.85 -19.72
CA ILE A 225 3.03 14.47 -20.57
C ILE A 225 2.52 15.84 -21.04
N GLN A 226 1.34 15.87 -21.64
CA GLN A 226 0.68 17.10 -22.05
C GLN A 226 -0.04 17.71 -20.85
N PRO A 227 0.14 19.01 -20.57
CA PRO A 227 -0.61 19.68 -19.53
C PRO A 227 -2.11 19.66 -19.84
N LYS A 228 -2.93 19.49 -18.81
CA LYS A 228 -4.39 19.64 -18.97
C LYS A 228 -4.74 21.11 -19.15
N PRO A 229 -5.87 21.43 -19.83
CA PRO A 229 -6.35 22.79 -19.98
C PRO A 229 -6.47 23.50 -18.62
N GLY A 230 -5.86 24.68 -18.48
CA GLY A 230 -5.79 25.41 -17.21
C GLY A 230 -4.85 24.84 -16.13
N GLY A 231 -4.20 23.72 -16.40
CA GLY A 231 -3.20 23.12 -15.50
C GLY A 231 -1.83 23.81 -15.61
N PRO A 232 -0.94 23.53 -14.64
CA PRO A 232 0.42 24.09 -14.67
C PRO A 232 1.22 23.49 -15.83
N GLU A 233 2.00 24.34 -16.49
CA GLU A 233 2.86 23.99 -17.61
C GLU A 233 4.28 24.48 -17.36
N TRP A 234 5.27 23.61 -17.58
CA TRP A 234 6.69 23.95 -17.52
C TRP A 234 7.38 23.54 -18.83
N LEU A 235 7.82 24.54 -19.59
CA LEU A 235 8.47 24.33 -20.90
C LEU A 235 7.63 23.52 -21.90
N GLY A 236 6.31 23.76 -21.96
CA GLY A 236 5.40 23.04 -22.85
C GLY A 236 5.02 21.63 -22.40
N ILE A 237 5.44 21.19 -21.21
CA ILE A 237 5.25 19.85 -20.70
C ILE A 237 4.65 19.90 -19.29
N SER A 238 3.85 18.89 -18.94
CA SER A 238 3.30 18.76 -17.59
C SER A 238 4.40 18.68 -16.53
N PRO A 239 4.25 19.36 -15.37
CA PRO A 239 5.17 19.23 -14.24
C PRO A 239 5.38 17.77 -13.78
N THR A 240 4.43 16.87 -14.01
CA THR A 240 4.51 15.44 -13.71
C THR A 240 5.82 14.83 -14.23
N VAL A 241 6.16 15.09 -15.49
CA VAL A 241 7.40 14.57 -16.11
C VAL A 241 8.63 15.07 -15.36
N TRP A 242 8.66 16.36 -15.03
CA TRP A 242 9.80 16.98 -14.35
C TRP A 242 9.99 16.44 -12.94
N PHE A 243 8.91 16.21 -12.20
CA PHE A 243 8.96 15.62 -10.87
C PHE A 243 9.46 14.17 -10.92
N ILE A 244 9.00 13.35 -11.88
CA ILE A 244 9.46 11.97 -12.06
C ILE A 244 10.94 11.94 -12.46
N LEU A 245 11.37 12.77 -13.39
CA LEU A 245 12.76 12.86 -13.83
C LEU A 245 13.68 13.36 -12.71
N ALA A 246 13.26 14.40 -11.97
CA ALA A 246 14.01 14.90 -10.81
C ALA A 246 14.14 13.82 -9.72
N GLY A 247 13.05 13.10 -9.43
CA GLY A 247 13.07 11.96 -8.51
C GLY A 247 14.04 10.88 -8.95
N ALA A 248 13.98 10.46 -10.22
CA ALA A 248 14.88 9.46 -10.79
C ALA A 248 16.37 9.93 -10.75
N LEU A 249 16.63 11.20 -11.04
CA LEU A 249 17.96 11.78 -10.95
C LEU A 249 18.49 11.75 -9.51
N ILE A 250 17.67 12.13 -8.54
CA ILE A 250 18.05 12.12 -7.12
C ILE A 250 18.32 10.68 -6.64
N ILE A 251 17.53 9.69 -7.05
CA ILE A 251 17.79 8.28 -6.75
C ILE A 251 19.12 7.82 -7.40
N ARG A 252 19.43 8.27 -8.60
CA ARG A 252 20.74 8.01 -9.23
C ARG A 252 21.88 8.63 -8.41
N ILE A 253 21.68 9.86 -7.92
CA ILE A 253 22.66 10.53 -7.02
C ILE A 253 22.78 9.77 -5.70
N PHE A 254 21.69 9.27 -5.14
CA PHE A 254 21.69 8.42 -3.94
C PHE A 254 22.58 7.19 -4.14
N PHE A 255 22.43 6.42 -5.21
CA PHE A 255 23.29 5.26 -5.47
C PHE A 255 24.78 5.65 -5.64
N ALA A 256 25.05 6.78 -6.29
CA ALA A 256 26.43 7.29 -6.40
C ALA A 256 27.00 7.74 -5.04
N TRP A 257 26.16 8.31 -4.17
CA TRP A 257 26.51 8.68 -2.80
C TRP A 257 26.82 7.44 -1.95
N GLU A 258 25.95 6.44 -1.94
CA GLU A 258 26.15 5.18 -1.22
C GLU A 258 27.48 4.49 -1.62
N ALA A 259 27.80 4.46 -2.92
CA ALA A 259 29.07 3.93 -3.40
C ALA A 259 30.28 4.71 -2.82
N ARG A 260 30.18 6.04 -2.69
CA ARG A 260 31.21 6.87 -2.05
C ARG A 260 31.34 6.64 -0.55
N VAL A 261 30.19 6.45 0.13
CA VAL A 261 30.13 6.13 1.56
C VAL A 261 30.85 4.82 1.84
N VAL A 262 30.60 3.77 1.04
CA VAL A 262 31.31 2.49 1.11
C VAL A 262 32.79 2.67 0.85
N ALA A 263 33.19 3.38 -0.22
CA ALA A 263 34.61 3.64 -0.55
C ALA A 263 35.33 4.43 0.54
N SER A 264 34.64 5.23 1.33
CA SER A 264 35.22 5.97 2.47
C SER A 264 35.31 5.16 3.76
N GLY A 265 34.96 3.86 3.73
CA GLY A 265 34.96 2.97 4.90
C GLY A 265 33.85 3.26 5.91
N ARG A 266 32.83 4.05 5.51
CA ARG A 266 31.65 4.32 6.32
C ARG A 266 30.55 3.32 5.97
N GLU A 267 29.62 3.11 6.88
CA GLU A 267 28.45 2.28 6.61
C GLU A 267 27.43 3.02 5.75
N PRO A 268 27.02 2.41 4.62
CA PRO A 268 25.97 2.94 3.78
C PRO A 268 24.59 2.73 4.42
N LEU A 269 23.59 3.47 3.93
CA LEU A 269 22.19 3.23 4.27
C LEU A 269 21.72 1.91 3.63
N VAL A 270 22.14 1.65 2.39
CA VAL A 270 21.87 0.43 1.63
C VAL A 270 23.16 -0.10 1.02
N ARG A 271 23.48 -1.36 1.28
CA ARG A 271 24.62 -2.03 0.63
C ARG A 271 24.28 -2.37 -0.83
N ILE A 272 24.80 -1.58 -1.76
CA ILE A 272 24.52 -1.75 -3.21
C ILE A 272 24.95 -3.14 -3.71
N GLU A 273 25.96 -3.75 -3.08
CA GLU A 273 26.43 -5.09 -3.43
C GLU A 273 25.36 -6.17 -3.27
N MET A 274 24.48 -6.05 -2.28
CA MET A 274 23.35 -6.96 -2.09
C MET A 274 22.39 -6.93 -3.29
N LEU A 275 22.21 -5.77 -3.92
CA LEU A 275 21.34 -5.60 -5.09
C LEU A 275 21.92 -6.25 -6.37
N ARG A 276 23.15 -6.78 -6.35
CA ARG A 276 23.69 -7.61 -7.45
C ARG A 276 23.19 -9.05 -7.40
N ASN A 277 22.64 -9.48 -6.26
CA ASN A 277 22.04 -10.81 -6.13
C ASN A 277 20.72 -10.87 -6.90
N ALA A 278 20.68 -11.70 -7.95
CA ALA A 278 19.50 -11.81 -8.83
C ALA A 278 18.26 -12.33 -8.10
N GLN A 279 18.43 -13.25 -7.13
CA GLN A 279 17.32 -13.79 -6.34
C GLN A 279 16.73 -12.72 -5.41
N LEU A 280 17.58 -11.95 -4.73
CA LEU A 280 17.14 -10.83 -3.89
C LEU A 280 16.40 -9.79 -4.73
N ASN A 281 16.98 -9.35 -5.84
CA ASN A 281 16.35 -8.41 -6.74
C ASN A 281 15.01 -8.92 -7.29
N GLY A 282 14.96 -10.19 -7.66
CA GLY A 282 13.72 -10.83 -8.11
C GLY A 282 12.63 -10.79 -7.04
N GLY A 283 12.96 -11.14 -5.81
CA GLY A 283 12.04 -11.10 -4.69
C GLY A 283 11.56 -9.68 -4.36
N LEU A 284 12.49 -8.70 -4.30
CA LEU A 284 12.16 -7.28 -4.06
C LEU A 284 11.27 -6.71 -5.18
N THR A 285 11.57 -7.03 -6.42
CA THR A 285 10.76 -6.63 -7.58
C THR A 285 9.34 -7.22 -7.48
N MET A 286 9.21 -8.47 -7.06
CA MET A 286 7.90 -9.10 -6.87
C MET A 286 7.14 -8.48 -5.69
N PHE A 287 7.79 -8.14 -4.58
CA PHE A 287 7.16 -7.38 -3.49
C PHE A 287 6.61 -6.04 -3.99
N PHE A 288 7.41 -5.30 -4.74
CA PHE A 288 6.98 -4.04 -5.33
C PHE A 288 5.71 -4.20 -6.21
N PHE A 289 5.73 -5.12 -7.18
CA PHE A 289 4.58 -5.35 -8.04
C PHE A 289 3.36 -5.89 -7.30
N GLN A 290 3.55 -6.84 -6.38
CA GLN A 290 2.46 -7.39 -5.56
C GLN A 290 1.71 -6.27 -4.84
N PHE A 291 2.44 -5.42 -4.10
CA PHE A 291 1.81 -4.39 -3.29
C PHE A 291 1.31 -3.20 -4.13
N MET A 292 1.94 -2.92 -5.27
CA MET A 292 1.44 -1.93 -6.23
C MET A 292 0.06 -2.33 -6.78
N ILE A 293 -0.06 -3.57 -7.24
CA ILE A 293 -1.32 -4.09 -7.78
C ILE A 293 -2.37 -4.22 -6.67
N GLN A 294 -1.98 -4.77 -5.52
CA GLN A 294 -2.86 -4.95 -4.36
C GLN A 294 -3.42 -3.61 -3.85
N ALA A 295 -2.58 -2.59 -3.69
CA ALA A 295 -3.02 -1.28 -3.23
C ALA A 295 -3.93 -0.59 -4.25
N GLY A 296 -3.64 -0.71 -5.55
CA GLY A 296 -4.54 -0.22 -6.59
C GLY A 296 -5.91 -0.89 -6.57
N ILE A 297 -5.98 -2.22 -6.37
CA ILE A 297 -7.24 -2.95 -6.23
C ILE A 297 -7.97 -2.54 -4.95
N PHE A 298 -7.26 -2.42 -3.83
CA PHE A 298 -7.83 -2.02 -2.53
C PHE A 298 -8.29 -0.55 -2.51
N PHE A 299 -7.84 0.26 -3.43
CA PHE A 299 -8.36 1.59 -3.69
C PHE A 299 -9.58 1.55 -4.62
N THR A 300 -9.47 0.89 -5.77
CA THR A 300 -10.48 0.95 -6.84
C THR A 300 -11.75 0.17 -6.50
N VAL A 301 -11.64 -1.03 -5.91
CA VAL A 301 -12.82 -1.89 -5.63
C VAL A 301 -13.70 -1.33 -4.52
N PRO A 302 -13.18 -0.86 -3.36
CA PRO A 302 -14.02 -0.18 -2.37
C PRO A 302 -14.72 1.06 -2.93
N LEU A 303 -14.07 1.84 -3.79
CA LEU A 303 -14.69 2.98 -4.46
C LEU A 303 -15.88 2.57 -5.35
N PHE A 304 -15.72 1.50 -6.13
CA PHE A 304 -16.84 0.95 -6.90
C PHE A 304 -18.00 0.58 -5.99
N LEU A 305 -17.75 -0.16 -4.91
CA LEU A 305 -18.78 -0.63 -4.00
C LEU A 305 -19.43 0.52 -3.21
N SER A 306 -18.64 1.43 -2.66
CA SER A 306 -19.15 2.47 -1.76
C SER A 306 -19.69 3.71 -2.48
N VAL A 307 -19.03 4.18 -3.55
CA VAL A 307 -19.42 5.41 -4.23
C VAL A 307 -20.30 5.12 -5.44
N ALA A 308 -19.94 4.14 -6.29
CA ALA A 308 -20.73 3.85 -7.48
C ALA A 308 -22.02 3.08 -7.15
N LEU A 309 -21.95 2.13 -6.20
CA LEU A 309 -23.12 1.33 -5.79
C LEU A 309 -23.79 1.80 -4.49
N GLY A 310 -23.22 2.77 -3.79
CA GLY A 310 -23.78 3.32 -2.55
C GLY A 310 -23.77 2.38 -1.34
N LEU A 311 -22.90 1.35 -1.32
CA LEU A 311 -22.82 0.42 -0.21
C LEU A 311 -22.18 1.07 1.01
N THR A 312 -22.66 0.69 2.18
CA THR A 312 -22.01 1.04 3.46
C THR A 312 -20.61 0.43 3.56
N ALA A 313 -19.79 0.97 4.46
CA ALA A 313 -18.45 0.44 4.71
C ALA A 313 -18.48 -1.05 5.14
N LEU A 314 -19.50 -1.45 5.93
CA LEU A 314 -19.67 -2.85 6.35
C LEU A 314 -20.02 -3.75 5.15
N GLU A 315 -20.97 -3.35 4.33
CA GLU A 315 -21.35 -4.10 3.12
C GLU A 315 -20.17 -4.23 2.17
N THR A 316 -19.43 -3.14 1.96
CA THR A 316 -18.17 -3.14 1.20
C THR A 316 -17.17 -4.14 1.77
N GLY A 317 -16.96 -4.14 3.09
CA GLY A 317 -16.09 -5.09 3.78
C GLY A 317 -16.51 -6.54 3.58
N VAL A 318 -17.82 -6.83 3.68
CA VAL A 318 -18.37 -8.18 3.43
C VAL A 318 -18.13 -8.64 1.99
N ARG A 319 -18.24 -7.74 0.99
CA ARG A 319 -17.97 -8.07 -0.42
C ARG A 319 -16.49 -8.34 -0.71
N LEU A 320 -15.58 -7.86 0.15
CA LEU A 320 -14.14 -8.15 0.06
C LEU A 320 -13.73 -9.47 0.76
N LEU A 321 -14.62 -10.12 1.52
CA LEU A 321 -14.33 -11.39 2.20
C LEU A 321 -13.76 -12.49 1.30
N PRO A 322 -14.28 -12.73 0.09
CA PRO A 322 -13.72 -13.76 -0.79
C PRO A 322 -12.23 -13.58 -1.05
N LEU A 323 -11.76 -12.32 -1.24
CA LEU A 323 -10.33 -12.00 -1.37
C LEU A 323 -9.57 -12.35 -0.09
N SER A 324 -10.05 -11.86 1.05
CA SER A 324 -9.39 -12.00 2.35
C SER A 324 -9.25 -13.46 2.77
N VAL A 325 -10.32 -14.24 2.62
CA VAL A 325 -10.34 -15.67 2.95
C VAL A 325 -9.44 -16.46 2.00
N ALA A 326 -9.52 -16.21 0.70
CA ALA A 326 -8.69 -16.88 -0.31
C ALA A 326 -7.19 -16.59 -0.09
N LEU A 327 -6.84 -15.32 0.20
CA LEU A 327 -5.48 -14.90 0.53
C LEU A 327 -4.94 -15.67 1.73
N LEU A 328 -5.66 -15.67 2.85
CA LEU A 328 -5.24 -16.33 4.09
C LEU A 328 -5.08 -17.83 3.89
N LEU A 329 -6.09 -18.48 3.30
CA LEU A 329 -6.06 -19.92 3.04
C LEU A 329 -4.89 -20.30 2.14
N THR A 330 -4.66 -19.58 1.06
CA THR A 330 -3.59 -19.87 0.09
C THR A 330 -2.20 -19.62 0.69
N ALA A 331 -2.03 -18.51 1.42
CA ALA A 331 -0.76 -18.18 2.09
C ALA A 331 -0.33 -19.23 3.09
N VAL A 332 -1.29 -19.88 3.79
CA VAL A 332 -1.04 -20.95 4.76
C VAL A 332 -0.97 -22.34 4.11
N ALA A 333 -1.85 -22.63 3.15
CA ALA A 333 -1.97 -23.96 2.55
C ALA A 333 -0.75 -24.32 1.68
N ILE A 334 -0.20 -23.38 0.91
CA ILE A 334 0.94 -23.67 0.03
C ILE A 334 2.17 -24.16 0.83
N PRO A 335 2.68 -23.45 1.85
CA PRO A 335 3.81 -23.91 2.63
C PRO A 335 3.51 -25.23 3.38
N LYS A 336 2.27 -25.45 3.81
CA LYS A 336 1.87 -26.64 4.55
C LYS A 336 1.77 -27.88 3.68
N TYR A 337 1.13 -27.79 2.51
CA TYR A 337 0.83 -28.96 1.66
C TYR A 337 1.79 -29.14 0.49
N ARG A 338 2.53 -28.09 0.12
CA ARG A 338 3.50 -28.10 -0.98
C ARG A 338 4.82 -27.42 -0.58
N PRO A 339 5.48 -27.87 0.53
CA PRO A 339 6.69 -27.21 1.06
C PRO A 339 7.87 -27.22 0.08
N GLN A 340 7.88 -28.16 -0.87
CA GLN A 340 8.92 -28.28 -1.90
C GLN A 340 8.50 -27.69 -3.26
N ALA A 341 7.42 -26.90 -3.31
CA ALA A 341 7.02 -26.26 -4.55
C ALA A 341 8.06 -25.21 -4.97
N ALA A 342 8.41 -25.22 -6.26
CA ALA A 342 9.33 -24.22 -6.82
C ALA A 342 8.72 -22.81 -6.70
N PRO A 343 9.40 -21.86 -6.04
CA PRO A 343 8.85 -20.52 -5.83
C PRO A 343 8.40 -19.83 -7.11
N ARG A 344 9.20 -19.92 -8.18
CA ARG A 344 8.84 -19.37 -9.50
C ARG A 344 7.51 -19.89 -10.01
N THR A 345 7.25 -21.19 -9.87
CA THR A 345 6.01 -21.82 -10.34
C THR A 345 4.82 -21.32 -9.53
N VAL A 346 4.94 -21.26 -8.20
CA VAL A 346 3.88 -20.76 -7.31
C VAL A 346 3.57 -19.29 -7.62
N VAL A 347 4.60 -18.44 -7.72
CA VAL A 347 4.44 -17.01 -8.02
C VAL A 347 3.80 -16.79 -9.39
N ARG A 348 4.18 -17.57 -10.42
CA ARG A 348 3.55 -17.48 -11.75
C ARG A 348 2.07 -17.82 -11.74
N TRP A 349 1.70 -18.94 -11.11
CA TRP A 349 0.28 -19.31 -11.00
C TRP A 349 -0.49 -18.32 -10.15
N GLY A 350 0.13 -17.76 -9.09
CA GLY A 350 -0.43 -16.68 -8.32
C GLY A 350 -0.71 -15.43 -9.15
N LEU A 351 0.25 -15.00 -9.97
CA LEU A 351 0.07 -13.85 -10.89
C LEU A 351 -0.97 -14.13 -11.98
N ILE A 352 -1.05 -15.37 -12.49
CA ILE A 352 -2.09 -15.76 -13.48
C ILE A 352 -3.48 -15.70 -12.84
N ALA A 353 -3.64 -16.20 -11.62
CA ALA A 353 -4.90 -16.11 -10.87
C ALA A 353 -5.29 -14.65 -10.60
N LEU A 354 -4.31 -13.82 -10.19
CA LEU A 354 -4.52 -12.39 -9.97
C LEU A 354 -4.91 -11.67 -11.26
N LEU A 355 -4.23 -11.97 -12.39
CA LEU A 355 -4.59 -11.43 -13.69
C LEU A 355 -6.01 -11.82 -14.11
N ALA A 356 -6.37 -13.10 -13.94
CA ALA A 356 -7.71 -13.59 -14.24
C ALA A 356 -8.77 -12.88 -13.37
N GLY A 357 -8.47 -12.63 -12.09
CA GLY A 357 -9.34 -11.87 -11.18
C GLY A 357 -9.54 -10.43 -11.66
N VAL A 358 -8.45 -9.72 -11.98
CA VAL A 358 -8.55 -8.32 -12.46
C VAL A 358 -9.26 -8.24 -13.79
N VAL A 359 -8.92 -9.09 -14.77
CA VAL A 359 -9.54 -9.09 -16.11
C VAL A 359 -11.02 -9.46 -16.03
N SER A 360 -11.38 -10.45 -15.20
CA SER A 360 -12.80 -10.81 -15.02
C SER A 360 -13.61 -9.68 -14.38
N LEU A 361 -13.01 -8.91 -13.46
CA LEU A 361 -13.65 -7.74 -12.88
C LEU A 361 -13.85 -6.64 -13.93
N VAL A 362 -12.81 -6.32 -14.72
CA VAL A 362 -12.91 -5.34 -15.82
C VAL A 362 -14.03 -5.71 -16.80
N ALA A 363 -14.13 -6.99 -17.13
CA ALA A 363 -15.17 -7.50 -18.06
C ALA A 363 -16.58 -7.45 -17.46
N ALA A 364 -16.71 -7.59 -16.15
CA ALA A 364 -18.00 -7.62 -15.47
C ALA A 364 -18.53 -6.21 -15.07
N LEU A 365 -17.68 -5.20 -15.05
CA LEU A 365 -18.08 -3.83 -14.69
C LEU A 365 -18.94 -3.23 -15.82
N GLU A 366 -20.23 -3.01 -15.54
CA GLU A 366 -21.19 -2.34 -16.43
C GLU A 366 -22.11 -1.43 -15.59
N VAL A 367 -22.81 -0.51 -16.23
CA VAL A 367 -23.82 0.31 -15.55
C VAL A 367 -24.98 -0.60 -15.12
N GLY A 368 -25.48 -0.40 -13.90
CA GLY A 368 -26.61 -1.16 -13.36
C GLY A 368 -26.27 -2.55 -12.80
N VAL A 369 -25.00 -2.98 -12.79
CA VAL A 369 -24.61 -4.26 -12.17
C VAL A 369 -24.67 -4.19 -10.64
N GLY A 370 -25.01 -5.33 -10.02
CA GLY A 370 -25.02 -5.46 -8.57
C GLY A 370 -23.63 -5.76 -7.98
N PRO A 371 -23.51 -5.68 -6.64
CA PRO A 371 -22.24 -5.87 -5.94
C PRO A 371 -21.73 -7.32 -5.96
N GLU A 372 -22.54 -8.29 -6.36
CA GLU A 372 -22.18 -9.73 -6.43
C GLU A 372 -21.12 -10.03 -7.49
N ILE A 373 -20.98 -9.18 -8.51
CA ILE A 373 -19.99 -9.36 -9.58
C ILE A 373 -18.55 -9.41 -9.08
N VAL A 374 -18.27 -8.81 -7.92
CA VAL A 374 -16.90 -8.78 -7.37
C VAL A 374 -16.49 -10.11 -6.70
N ALA A 375 -17.42 -11.01 -6.38
CA ALA A 375 -17.13 -12.19 -5.57
C ALA A 375 -16.07 -13.12 -6.22
N VAL A 376 -16.27 -13.52 -7.47
CA VAL A 376 -15.33 -14.38 -8.19
C VAL A 376 -14.00 -13.66 -8.50
N PRO A 377 -14.01 -12.43 -9.04
CA PRO A 377 -12.79 -11.65 -9.20
C PRO A 377 -11.97 -11.50 -7.91
N MET A 378 -12.61 -11.21 -6.78
CA MET A 378 -11.93 -11.06 -5.50
C MET A 378 -11.39 -12.38 -4.97
N LEU A 379 -12.09 -13.50 -5.15
CA LEU A 379 -11.58 -14.82 -4.82
C LEU A 379 -10.29 -15.13 -5.61
N LEU A 380 -10.29 -14.93 -6.93
CA LEU A 380 -9.13 -15.17 -7.79
C LEU A 380 -7.95 -14.25 -7.42
N THR A 381 -8.23 -12.99 -7.14
CA THR A 381 -7.23 -12.01 -6.67
C THR A 381 -6.63 -12.47 -5.34
N GLY A 382 -7.45 -12.91 -4.39
CA GLY A 382 -7.01 -13.42 -3.10
C GLY A 382 -6.12 -14.67 -3.21
N LEU A 383 -6.50 -15.63 -4.08
CA LEU A 383 -5.66 -16.81 -4.39
C LEU A 383 -4.29 -16.37 -4.93
N GLY A 384 -4.28 -15.40 -5.84
CA GLY A 384 -3.05 -14.86 -6.41
C GLY A 384 -2.15 -14.20 -5.39
N VAL A 385 -2.67 -13.23 -4.64
CA VAL A 385 -1.91 -12.50 -3.61
C VAL A 385 -1.41 -13.45 -2.51
N GLY A 386 -2.25 -14.41 -2.07
CA GLY A 386 -1.86 -15.41 -1.08
C GLY A 386 -0.73 -16.33 -1.56
N ALA A 387 -0.73 -16.71 -2.85
CA ALA A 387 0.35 -17.49 -3.44
C ALA A 387 1.68 -16.71 -3.42
N LEU A 388 1.69 -15.44 -3.80
CA LEU A 388 2.87 -14.58 -3.74
C LEU A 388 3.35 -14.43 -2.28
N ALA A 389 2.46 -14.08 -1.36
CA ALA A 389 2.78 -13.91 0.06
C ALA A 389 3.40 -15.17 0.68
N SER A 390 3.00 -16.36 0.23
CA SER A 390 3.53 -17.65 0.71
C SER A 390 5.01 -17.87 0.36
N GLN A 391 5.56 -17.20 -0.68
CA GLN A 391 6.87 -17.48 -1.23
C GLN A 391 7.88 -16.34 -1.08
N LEU A 392 7.43 -15.08 -1.27
CA LEU A 392 8.35 -13.97 -1.48
C LEU A 392 9.23 -13.66 -0.26
N GLY A 393 8.69 -13.81 0.96
CA GLY A 393 9.47 -13.65 2.18
C GLY A 393 10.65 -14.63 2.27
N ALA A 394 10.40 -15.90 1.98
CA ALA A 394 11.43 -16.94 1.99
C ALA A 394 12.48 -16.70 0.87
N VAL A 395 12.03 -16.35 -0.33
CA VAL A 395 12.91 -16.08 -1.49
C VAL A 395 13.90 -14.96 -1.19
N THR A 396 13.46 -13.85 -0.61
CA THR A 396 14.34 -12.70 -0.32
C THR A 396 15.28 -12.96 0.85
N VAL A 397 14.77 -13.53 1.95
CA VAL A 397 15.59 -13.78 3.15
C VAL A 397 16.67 -14.83 2.89
N SER A 398 16.35 -15.88 2.10
CA SER A 398 17.35 -16.92 1.76
C SER A 398 18.40 -16.49 0.72
N ALA A 399 18.23 -15.32 0.13
CA ALA A 399 19.19 -14.78 -0.85
C ALA A 399 20.48 -14.24 -0.21
N VAL A 400 20.51 -14.07 1.12
CA VAL A 400 21.61 -13.43 1.86
C VAL A 400 21.98 -14.24 3.10
N PRO A 401 23.21 -14.07 3.62
CA PRO A 401 23.60 -14.66 4.90
C PRO A 401 22.76 -14.14 6.08
N ASP A 402 22.62 -14.95 7.13
CA ASP A 402 21.81 -14.62 8.33
C ASP A 402 22.12 -13.25 8.95
N LYS A 403 23.36 -12.78 8.84
CA LYS A 403 23.80 -11.48 9.37
C LYS A 403 23.13 -10.29 8.67
N GLU A 404 22.69 -10.46 7.42
CA GLU A 404 22.17 -9.42 6.55
C GLU A 404 20.63 -9.45 6.45
N THR A 405 19.97 -10.43 7.06
CA THR A 405 18.50 -10.59 7.00
C THR A 405 17.74 -9.37 7.50
N GLY A 406 18.29 -8.63 8.46
CA GLY A 406 17.67 -7.39 8.97
C GLY A 406 17.66 -6.27 7.91
N GLU A 407 18.72 -6.14 7.11
CA GLU A 407 18.77 -5.17 6.00
C GLU A 407 17.79 -5.55 4.88
N VAL A 408 17.68 -6.86 4.57
CA VAL A 408 16.70 -7.37 3.60
C VAL A 408 15.27 -7.07 4.05
N GLY A 409 14.96 -7.22 5.34
CA GLY A 409 13.66 -6.84 5.88
C GLY A 409 13.33 -5.36 5.67
N GLY A 410 14.31 -4.47 5.84
CA GLY A 410 14.18 -3.05 5.52
C GLY A 410 13.90 -2.79 4.04
N LEU A 411 14.65 -3.45 3.15
CA LEU A 411 14.46 -3.36 1.69
C LEU A 411 13.09 -3.92 1.26
N GLN A 412 12.67 -5.07 1.80
CA GLN A 412 11.34 -5.62 1.54
C GLN A 412 10.23 -4.63 1.89
N ASN A 413 10.27 -4.09 3.12
CA ASN A 413 9.27 -3.13 3.57
C ASN A 413 9.28 -1.84 2.74
N THR A 414 10.46 -1.36 2.32
CA THR A 414 10.57 -0.22 1.42
C THR A 414 9.93 -0.51 0.07
N MET A 415 10.21 -1.66 -0.54
CA MET A 415 9.62 -2.05 -1.83
C MET A 415 8.10 -2.27 -1.73
N THR A 416 7.64 -2.87 -0.63
CA THR A 416 6.22 -3.04 -0.30
C THR A 416 5.49 -1.69 -0.25
N ASN A 417 5.99 -0.76 0.55
CA ASN A 417 5.34 0.54 0.75
C ASN A 417 5.49 1.46 -0.46
N LEU A 418 6.62 1.41 -1.18
CA LEU A 418 6.79 2.13 -2.44
C LEU A 418 5.82 1.60 -3.51
N GLY A 419 5.69 0.28 -3.61
CA GLY A 419 4.70 -0.35 -4.48
C GLY A 419 3.29 0.11 -4.14
N ALA A 420 2.90 0.03 -2.87
CA ALA A 420 1.58 0.46 -2.41
C ALA A 420 1.31 1.95 -2.71
N SER A 421 2.28 2.82 -2.43
CA SER A 421 2.18 4.25 -2.70
C SER A 421 1.96 4.55 -4.20
N LEU A 422 2.80 3.95 -5.07
CA LEU A 422 2.65 4.09 -6.52
C LEU A 422 1.35 3.45 -7.02
N GLY A 423 0.95 2.31 -6.47
CA GLY A 423 -0.28 1.61 -6.85
C GLY A 423 -1.52 2.46 -6.61
N THR A 424 -1.65 3.05 -5.43
CA THR A 424 -2.75 3.96 -5.09
C THR A 424 -2.71 5.22 -5.95
N ALA A 425 -1.52 5.84 -6.11
CA ALA A 425 -1.37 7.06 -6.90
C ALA A 425 -1.74 6.83 -8.37
N LEU A 426 -1.24 5.73 -8.98
CA LEU A 426 -1.55 5.37 -10.37
C LEU A 426 -3.03 5.04 -10.56
N ALA A 427 -3.58 4.17 -9.69
CA ALA A 427 -4.97 3.77 -9.80
C ALA A 427 -5.91 4.96 -9.74
N GLY A 428 -5.72 5.87 -8.79
CA GLY A 428 -6.58 7.04 -8.66
C GLY A 428 -6.36 8.08 -9.76
N SER A 429 -5.11 8.37 -10.15
CA SER A 429 -4.86 9.36 -11.21
C SER A 429 -5.41 8.90 -12.57
N ILE A 430 -5.30 7.60 -12.89
CA ILE A 430 -5.85 7.04 -14.12
C ILE A 430 -7.38 7.02 -14.06
N LEU A 431 -7.94 6.64 -12.90
CA LEU A 431 -9.38 6.66 -12.67
C LEU A 431 -9.96 8.05 -12.94
N ILE A 432 -9.42 9.08 -12.31
CA ILE A 432 -9.89 10.46 -12.46
C ILE A 432 -9.66 10.97 -13.89
N ALA A 433 -8.52 10.68 -14.52
CA ALA A 433 -8.27 11.10 -15.88
C ALA A 433 -9.26 10.47 -16.87
N ALA A 434 -9.49 9.16 -16.77
CA ALA A 434 -10.42 8.45 -17.65
C ALA A 434 -11.88 8.83 -17.37
N LEU A 435 -12.27 9.03 -16.10
CA LEU A 435 -13.58 9.54 -15.72
C LEU A 435 -13.84 10.91 -16.35
N THR A 436 -12.89 11.85 -16.19
CA THR A 436 -13.03 13.20 -16.74
C THR A 436 -13.19 13.17 -18.26
N THR A 437 -12.33 12.43 -18.96
CA THR A 437 -12.40 12.33 -20.42
C THR A 437 -13.73 11.70 -20.88
N SER A 438 -14.13 10.60 -20.25
CA SER A 438 -15.38 9.91 -20.59
C SER A 438 -16.62 10.77 -20.31
N PHE A 439 -16.62 11.52 -19.22
CA PHE A 439 -17.74 12.38 -18.85
C PHE A 439 -17.88 13.58 -19.82
N ILE A 440 -16.77 14.26 -20.14
CA ILE A 440 -16.79 15.39 -21.09
C ILE A 440 -17.28 14.90 -22.45
N GLN A 441 -16.72 13.79 -22.98
CA GLN A 441 -17.15 13.23 -24.25
C GLN A 441 -18.62 12.80 -24.21
N GLY A 442 -19.06 12.17 -23.13
CA GLY A 442 -20.47 11.77 -22.97
C GLY A 442 -21.42 12.96 -23.01
N ILE A 443 -21.10 14.05 -22.30
CA ILE A 443 -21.91 15.29 -22.33
C ILE A 443 -21.90 15.95 -23.70
N GLU A 444 -20.75 15.97 -24.41
CA GLU A 444 -20.63 16.57 -25.75
C GLU A 444 -21.45 15.80 -26.80
N ASP A 445 -21.44 14.46 -26.70
CA ASP A 445 -22.13 13.58 -27.65
C ASP A 445 -23.62 13.41 -27.33
N ASN A 446 -24.09 13.83 -26.14
CA ASN A 446 -25.46 13.64 -25.67
C ASN A 446 -26.40 14.74 -26.19
N PRO A 447 -27.39 14.41 -27.06
CA PRO A 447 -28.30 15.41 -27.63
C PRO A 447 -29.22 16.08 -26.62
N ASP A 448 -29.43 15.48 -25.44
CA ASP A 448 -30.27 16.00 -24.39
C ASP A 448 -29.54 17.03 -23.50
N VAL A 449 -28.24 17.24 -23.71
CA VAL A 449 -27.41 18.23 -23.02
C VAL A 449 -27.13 19.43 -23.94
N PRO A 450 -27.57 20.66 -23.56
CA PRO A 450 -27.34 21.84 -24.41
C PRO A 450 -25.85 22.14 -24.61
N PRO A 451 -25.44 22.63 -25.80
CA PRO A 451 -24.04 22.96 -26.11
C PRO A 451 -23.40 24.01 -25.18
N GLU A 452 -24.22 24.89 -24.58
CA GLU A 452 -23.75 25.87 -23.60
C GLU A 452 -23.30 25.19 -22.29
N VAL A 453 -23.96 24.07 -21.89
CA VAL A 453 -23.60 23.31 -20.71
C VAL A 453 -22.34 22.49 -20.97
N SER A 454 -22.20 21.85 -22.13
CA SER A 454 -21.03 21.05 -22.50
C SER A 454 -19.78 21.92 -22.61
N SER A 455 -19.82 23.07 -23.28
CA SER A 455 -18.70 23.99 -23.38
C SER A 455 -18.30 24.63 -22.04
N GLY A 456 -19.27 24.91 -21.19
CA GLY A 456 -19.01 25.39 -19.82
C GLY A 456 -18.38 24.31 -18.94
N ALA A 457 -18.82 23.07 -19.08
CA ALA A 457 -18.28 21.91 -18.36
C ALA A 457 -16.83 21.63 -18.77
N GLU A 458 -16.50 21.67 -20.06
CA GLU A 458 -15.13 21.47 -20.57
C GLU A 458 -14.11 22.38 -19.87
N VAL A 459 -14.42 23.66 -19.74
CA VAL A 459 -13.52 24.65 -19.11
C VAL A 459 -13.46 24.47 -17.58
N GLN A 460 -14.62 24.28 -16.93
CA GLN A 460 -14.68 24.19 -15.46
C GLN A 460 -14.16 22.84 -14.93
N LEU A 461 -14.32 21.76 -15.68
CA LEU A 461 -13.97 20.39 -15.28
C LEU A 461 -12.62 19.93 -15.83
N ALA A 462 -11.91 20.77 -16.59
CA ALA A 462 -10.59 20.45 -17.14
C ALA A 462 -9.57 20.04 -16.07
N GLY A 463 -9.70 20.54 -14.83
CA GLY A 463 -8.88 20.18 -13.68
C GLY A 463 -9.13 18.77 -13.12
N GLY A 464 -10.19 18.10 -13.54
CA GLY A 464 -10.61 16.78 -13.09
C GLY A 464 -11.98 16.81 -12.40
N ILE A 465 -12.78 15.79 -12.68
CA ILE A 465 -14.10 15.60 -12.08
C ILE A 465 -13.95 14.79 -10.79
N PRO A 466 -14.55 15.22 -9.66
CA PRO A 466 -14.54 14.42 -8.45
C PRO A 466 -15.32 13.11 -8.66
N PHE A 467 -14.83 12.03 -8.09
CA PHE A 467 -15.54 10.75 -8.09
C PHE A 467 -16.67 10.80 -7.05
N VAL A 468 -17.85 11.22 -7.49
CA VAL A 468 -19.03 11.45 -6.64
C VAL A 468 -20.13 10.42 -6.88
N SER A 469 -20.98 10.19 -5.88
CA SER A 469 -22.17 9.34 -6.02
C SER A 469 -23.29 10.06 -6.81
N ASN A 470 -24.27 9.29 -7.31
CA ASN A 470 -25.44 9.86 -7.96
C ASN A 470 -26.18 10.83 -7.03
N ALA A 471 -26.36 10.47 -5.77
CA ALA A 471 -27.07 11.32 -4.79
C ALA A 471 -26.35 12.66 -4.57
N GLN A 472 -25.01 12.66 -4.53
CA GLN A 472 -24.23 13.89 -4.41
C GLN A 472 -24.34 14.77 -5.67
N LEU A 473 -24.28 14.16 -6.85
CA LEU A 473 -24.43 14.88 -8.11
C LEU A 473 -25.85 15.42 -8.30
N GLU A 474 -26.87 14.61 -7.97
CA GLU A 474 -28.28 15.00 -8.02
C GLU A 474 -28.56 16.22 -7.11
N ALA A 475 -28.03 16.19 -5.87
CA ALA A 475 -28.13 17.33 -4.96
C ALA A 475 -27.48 18.60 -5.52
N ALA A 476 -26.30 18.48 -6.12
CA ALA A 476 -25.60 19.59 -6.74
C ALA A 476 -26.34 20.16 -7.98
N LEU A 477 -26.91 19.28 -8.80
CA LEU A 477 -27.72 19.68 -9.96
C LEU A 477 -29.04 20.37 -9.54
N ALA A 478 -29.67 19.89 -8.47
CA ALA A 478 -30.87 20.52 -7.89
C ALA A 478 -30.56 21.91 -7.31
N GLU A 479 -29.44 22.08 -6.61
CA GLU A 479 -28.98 23.38 -6.10
C GLU A 479 -28.69 24.37 -7.25
N ALA A 480 -28.12 23.87 -8.35
CA ALA A 480 -27.87 24.64 -9.57
C ALA A 480 -29.15 24.93 -10.40
N ASN A 481 -30.34 24.43 -9.99
CA ASN A 481 -31.60 24.56 -10.69
C ASN A 481 -31.56 24.02 -12.14
N VAL A 482 -30.82 22.92 -12.39
CA VAL A 482 -30.75 22.26 -13.70
C VAL A 482 -32.12 21.60 -13.99
N PRO A 483 -32.69 21.75 -15.21
CA PRO A 483 -33.94 21.09 -15.58
C PRO A 483 -33.84 19.56 -15.45
N SER A 484 -34.91 18.90 -14.99
CA SER A 484 -34.92 17.46 -14.66
C SER A 484 -34.43 16.56 -15.81
N ALA A 485 -34.85 16.83 -17.05
CA ALA A 485 -34.43 16.04 -18.20
C ALA A 485 -32.91 16.16 -18.46
N GLN A 486 -32.33 17.35 -18.29
CA GLN A 486 -30.89 17.56 -18.40
C GLN A 486 -30.14 16.93 -17.22
N ALA A 487 -30.69 17.01 -16.01
CA ALA A 487 -30.11 16.39 -14.82
C ALA A 487 -30.05 14.86 -14.96
N GLU A 488 -31.10 14.22 -15.48
CA GLU A 488 -31.11 12.78 -15.77
C GLU A 488 -30.04 12.39 -16.80
N ALA A 489 -29.87 13.15 -17.88
CA ALA A 489 -28.84 12.92 -18.87
C ALA A 489 -27.44 13.05 -18.28
N ILE A 490 -27.17 14.09 -17.50
CA ILE A 490 -25.86 14.30 -16.82
C ILE A 490 -25.58 13.17 -15.80
N LEU A 491 -26.58 12.70 -15.07
CA LEU A 491 -26.44 11.58 -14.14
C LEU A 491 -26.08 10.29 -14.87
N ALA A 492 -26.73 9.98 -15.99
CA ALA A 492 -26.44 8.81 -16.80
C ALA A 492 -25.00 8.83 -17.36
N GLU A 493 -24.53 10.00 -17.87
CA GLU A 493 -23.16 10.17 -18.34
C GLU A 493 -22.13 10.02 -17.21
N ASN A 494 -22.44 10.53 -16.01
CA ASN A 494 -21.57 10.33 -14.83
C ASN A 494 -21.47 8.86 -14.41
N GLU A 495 -22.57 8.09 -14.46
CA GLU A 495 -22.54 6.64 -14.19
C GLU A 495 -21.64 5.91 -15.18
N GLN A 496 -21.80 6.18 -16.46
CA GLN A 496 -20.98 5.58 -17.51
C GLN A 496 -19.51 5.98 -17.37
N ALA A 497 -19.24 7.25 -17.10
CA ALA A 497 -17.89 7.77 -16.91
C ALA A 497 -17.19 7.13 -15.69
N ARG A 498 -17.90 6.91 -14.59
CA ARG A 498 -17.37 6.20 -13.41
C ARG A 498 -16.96 4.77 -13.75
N ILE A 499 -17.79 4.03 -14.46
CA ILE A 499 -17.48 2.66 -14.92
C ILE A 499 -16.25 2.67 -15.84
N ASN A 500 -16.18 3.60 -16.79
CA ASN A 500 -15.03 3.72 -17.69
C ASN A 500 -13.75 4.07 -16.94
N GLY A 501 -13.81 4.97 -15.94
CA GLY A 501 -12.69 5.30 -15.07
C GLY A 501 -12.19 4.08 -14.27
N LEU A 502 -13.11 3.31 -13.69
CA LEU A 502 -12.79 2.09 -12.95
C LEU A 502 -12.16 1.02 -13.86
N ARG A 503 -12.73 0.80 -15.06
CA ARG A 503 -12.17 -0.12 -16.07
C ARG A 503 -10.76 0.30 -16.48
N ALA A 504 -10.53 1.57 -16.75
CA ALA A 504 -9.21 2.09 -17.12
C ALA A 504 -8.18 1.85 -16.03
N SER A 505 -8.51 2.18 -14.78
CA SER A 505 -7.64 1.97 -13.62
C SER A 505 -7.27 0.49 -13.44
N LEU A 506 -8.25 -0.41 -13.44
CA LEU A 506 -8.02 -1.85 -13.31
C LEU A 506 -7.25 -2.43 -14.51
N SER A 507 -7.50 -1.94 -15.73
CA SER A 507 -6.79 -2.40 -16.94
C SER A 507 -5.30 -2.10 -16.85
N VAL A 508 -4.91 -0.93 -16.34
CA VAL A 508 -3.49 -0.60 -16.13
C VAL A 508 -2.88 -1.49 -15.05
N LEU A 509 -3.60 -1.81 -13.98
CA LEU A 509 -3.13 -2.80 -13.01
C LEU A 509 -2.92 -4.18 -13.64
N ALA A 510 -3.81 -4.62 -14.55
CA ALA A 510 -3.62 -5.87 -15.30
C ALA A 510 -2.33 -5.85 -16.15
N VAL A 511 -1.99 -4.72 -16.77
CA VAL A 511 -0.70 -4.56 -17.49
C VAL A 511 0.48 -4.76 -16.54
N PHE A 512 0.42 -4.20 -15.32
CA PHE A 512 1.47 -4.41 -14.33
C PHE A 512 1.56 -5.88 -13.85
N VAL A 513 0.45 -6.62 -13.80
CA VAL A 513 0.50 -8.07 -13.54
C VAL A 513 1.25 -8.80 -14.66
N VAL A 514 1.00 -8.44 -15.92
CA VAL A 514 1.72 -9.01 -17.09
C VAL A 514 3.21 -8.67 -17.02
N MET A 515 3.56 -7.44 -16.66
CA MET A 515 4.95 -7.06 -16.42
C MET A 515 5.59 -7.88 -15.28
N ALA A 516 4.89 -8.07 -14.17
CA ALA A 516 5.35 -8.90 -13.07
C ALA A 516 5.60 -10.35 -13.51
N LEU A 517 4.74 -10.93 -14.36
CA LEU A 517 4.94 -12.27 -14.94
C LEU A 517 6.27 -12.38 -15.69
N TYR A 518 6.65 -11.36 -16.44
CA TYR A 518 7.96 -11.32 -17.11
C TYR A 518 9.13 -11.36 -16.12
N PHE A 519 9.04 -10.62 -15.01
CA PHE A 519 10.09 -10.56 -14.00
C PHE A 519 10.17 -11.82 -13.12
N THR A 520 9.20 -12.72 -13.16
CA THR A 520 9.29 -14.01 -12.43
C THR A 520 10.50 -14.84 -12.81
N ARG A 521 11.13 -14.58 -13.95
CA ARG A 521 12.39 -15.24 -14.36
C ARG A 521 13.54 -15.03 -13.37
N LEU A 522 13.49 -13.97 -12.56
CA LEU A 522 14.48 -13.68 -11.51
C LEU A 522 14.26 -14.50 -10.23
N ILE A 523 13.10 -15.14 -10.07
CA ILE A 523 12.76 -16.00 -8.93
C ILE A 523 13.40 -17.38 -9.15
N PRO A 524 13.96 -18.05 -8.10
CA PRO A 524 14.56 -19.37 -8.23
C PRO A 524 13.53 -20.44 -8.61
N MET A 525 13.98 -21.45 -9.36
CA MET A 525 13.16 -22.63 -9.70
C MET A 525 13.29 -23.74 -8.68
N GLU A 526 14.34 -23.73 -7.87
CA GLU A 526 14.55 -24.72 -6.82
C GLU A 526 13.87 -24.28 -5.52
N PRO A 527 13.36 -25.22 -4.72
CA PRO A 527 12.79 -24.92 -3.42
C PRO A 527 13.81 -24.22 -2.53
N VAL A 528 13.38 -23.15 -1.86
CA VAL A 528 14.23 -22.40 -0.93
C VAL A 528 14.49 -23.24 0.32
N GLY A 529 15.76 -23.37 0.71
CA GLY A 529 16.17 -24.15 1.89
C GLY A 529 16.72 -25.56 1.61
N THR A 530 16.77 -26.00 0.35
CA THR A 530 17.35 -27.31 -0.03
C THR A 530 18.82 -27.25 -0.42
N THR A 531 19.40 -26.06 -0.61
CA THR A 531 20.83 -25.87 -0.88
C THR A 531 21.61 -25.56 0.40
N SER A 532 21.90 -26.61 1.19
CA SER A 532 23.09 -26.65 2.01
C SER A 532 24.30 -27.03 1.10
N GLY A 533 24.82 -26.06 0.40
CA GLY A 533 25.94 -26.29 -0.50
C GLY A 533 26.44 -24.97 -1.06
N ILE A 534 27.08 -24.17 -0.21
CA ILE A 534 28.08 -23.22 -0.68
C ILE A 534 29.15 -24.08 -1.32
N PRO A 535 29.45 -23.99 -2.63
CA PRO A 535 30.69 -24.53 -3.11
C PRO A 535 31.82 -23.79 -2.38
N ALA A 536 32.55 -24.54 -1.56
CA ALA A 536 33.82 -24.05 -1.09
C ALA A 536 34.71 -23.75 -2.31
N GLU A 537 35.21 -22.54 -2.33
CA GLU A 537 36.45 -22.09 -2.95
C GLU A 537 36.86 -22.73 -4.32
N VAL A 538 36.87 -21.93 -5.36
CA VAL A 538 38.10 -21.83 -6.20
C VAL A 538 38.40 -20.35 -6.42
#